data_47f23a44b91bdacfae3281d29822eb58
#
_entry.id   47f23a44b91bdacfae3281d29822eb58
#
_cell.length_a   1.000
_cell.length_b   1.000
_cell.length_c   1.000
_cell.angle_alpha   90.00
_cell.angle_beta   90.00
_cell.angle_gamma   90.00
#
_symmetry.space_group_name_H-M   'P 1'
#
loop_
_entity.id
_entity.type
_entity.pdbx_description
1 polymer ?
#
loop_
_entity_poly.entity_id
_entity_poly.type
_entity_poly.pdbx_seq_one_letter_code
_entity_poly.pdbx_strand_id
1 'polypeptide(L)'
;MSTIKDYTNFDYITIYVKKNMIDAVRKNYEILGWQILEEQDNDNYEDIIDVTFFRPHKIENKDDLQILQVYTEDRLNKLAKLERDKYAKSLISTLSIEIVAVFVLLYGINSLIKVWKFVSMLLSISAIVIGGAMVVLGFVLLPVIHKKEKANYIFQKDKLINELGQIYQNISTLGGDKNEK
;
A
#
# COMPACT_ATOMS: atom_id res chain seq x y z
N MET A 1 27.83 -8.87 -19.41
CA MET A 1 29.18 -8.29 -19.13
C MET A 1 29.03 -7.54 -17.81
N SER A 2 29.60 -8.03 -16.70
CA SER A 2 29.40 -7.37 -15.40
C SER A 2 30.23 -6.09 -15.37
N THR A 3 29.57 -4.97 -15.18
CA THR A 3 30.22 -3.67 -15.01
C THR A 3 31.04 -3.67 -13.72
N ILE A 4 32.34 -3.42 -13.80
CA ILE A 4 33.21 -3.35 -12.63
C ILE A 4 32.81 -2.11 -11.82
N LYS A 5 32.33 -2.30 -10.58
CA LYS A 5 31.90 -1.22 -9.68
C LYS A 5 33.13 -0.58 -9.02
N ASP A 6 33.29 0.74 -9.19
CA ASP A 6 34.34 1.53 -8.51
C ASP A 6 33.83 2.10 -7.20
N TYR A 7 34.00 1.34 -6.11
CA TYR A 7 33.57 1.75 -4.76
C TYR A 7 34.42 2.86 -4.12
N THR A 8 35.50 3.26 -4.74
CA THR A 8 36.37 4.34 -4.24
C THR A 8 35.77 5.70 -4.54
N ASN A 9 35.16 5.85 -5.71
CA ASN A 9 34.66 7.13 -6.21
C ASN A 9 33.13 7.23 -6.24
N PHE A 10 32.42 6.10 -6.13
CA PHE A 10 30.98 6.04 -6.28
C PHE A 10 30.30 5.22 -5.18
N ASP A 11 29.16 5.71 -4.74
CA ASP A 11 28.19 4.95 -3.92
C ASP A 11 27.28 4.15 -4.86
N TYR A 12 26.90 2.93 -4.47
CA TYR A 12 25.98 2.08 -5.23
C TYR A 12 24.84 1.61 -4.36
N ILE A 13 23.65 1.54 -4.94
CA ILE A 13 22.47 0.95 -4.31
C ILE A 13 21.72 0.10 -5.33
N THR A 14 21.33 -1.12 -4.95
CA THR A 14 20.46 -1.97 -5.77
C THR A 14 19.12 -2.10 -5.09
N ILE A 15 18.05 -1.82 -5.82
CA ILE A 15 16.69 -1.90 -5.34
C ILE A 15 15.84 -2.80 -6.22
N TYR A 16 14.84 -3.43 -5.61
CA TYR A 16 13.88 -4.32 -6.27
C TYR A 16 12.59 -3.55 -6.53
N VAL A 17 12.24 -3.36 -7.79
CA VAL A 17 11.13 -2.50 -8.21
C VAL A 17 10.15 -3.28 -9.07
N LYS A 18 8.86 -3.08 -8.84
CA LYS A 18 7.84 -3.60 -9.77
C LYS A 18 7.93 -2.89 -11.12
N LYS A 19 7.81 -3.65 -12.22
CA LYS A 19 7.89 -3.14 -13.60
C LYS A 19 7.03 -1.90 -13.86
N ASN A 20 5.83 -1.86 -13.29
CA ASN A 20 4.91 -0.73 -13.44
C ASN A 20 5.26 0.51 -12.61
N MET A 21 6.25 0.44 -11.72
CA MET A 21 6.68 1.56 -10.85
C MET A 21 8.07 2.08 -11.21
N ILE A 22 8.74 1.47 -12.20
CA ILE A 22 10.14 1.78 -12.51
C ILE A 22 10.36 3.25 -12.86
N ASP A 23 9.47 3.86 -13.65
CA ASP A 23 9.62 5.27 -14.07
C ASP A 23 9.48 6.23 -12.89
N ALA A 24 8.56 5.94 -11.96
CA ALA A 24 8.40 6.75 -10.75
C ALA A 24 9.62 6.64 -9.85
N VAL A 25 10.14 5.44 -9.67
CA VAL A 25 11.34 5.19 -8.85
C VAL A 25 12.57 5.83 -9.50
N ARG A 26 12.77 5.64 -10.82
CA ARG A 26 13.86 6.28 -11.58
C ARG A 26 13.88 7.79 -11.35
N LYS A 27 12.75 8.45 -11.60
CA LYS A 27 12.63 9.90 -11.41
C LYS A 27 12.96 10.35 -9.98
N ASN A 28 12.55 9.57 -8.97
CA ASN A 28 12.83 9.87 -7.57
C ASN A 28 14.34 9.80 -7.26
N TYR A 29 15.01 8.77 -7.76
CA TYR A 29 16.45 8.59 -7.52
C TYR A 29 17.29 9.58 -8.31
N GLU A 30 16.88 9.94 -9.54
CA GLU A 30 17.54 10.96 -10.35
C GLU A 30 17.54 12.34 -9.67
N ILE A 31 16.41 12.75 -9.06
CA ILE A 31 16.30 13.99 -8.29
C ILE A 31 17.26 14.02 -7.09
N LEU A 32 17.53 12.86 -6.49
CA LEU A 32 18.47 12.67 -5.38
C LEU A 32 19.94 12.57 -5.83
N GLY A 33 20.22 12.78 -7.12
CA GLY A 33 21.56 12.73 -7.70
C GLY A 33 22.06 11.33 -8.05
N TRP A 34 21.19 10.34 -8.02
CA TRP A 34 21.52 8.98 -8.44
C TRP A 34 21.33 8.84 -9.95
N GLN A 35 22.17 8.01 -10.57
CA GLN A 35 22.10 7.62 -11.98
C GLN A 35 21.96 6.12 -12.09
N ILE A 36 21.26 5.64 -13.12
CA ILE A 36 21.08 4.22 -13.36
C ILE A 36 22.40 3.66 -13.93
N LEU A 37 22.89 2.61 -13.31
CA LEU A 37 24.02 1.84 -13.81
C LEU A 37 23.55 0.64 -14.65
N GLU A 38 22.54 -0.08 -14.12
CA GLU A 38 22.11 -1.36 -14.69
C GLU A 38 20.66 -1.65 -14.31
N GLU A 39 19.91 -2.24 -15.23
CA GLU A 39 18.57 -2.77 -15.03
C GLU A 39 18.55 -4.23 -15.49
N GLN A 40 18.10 -5.13 -14.61
CA GLN A 40 18.00 -6.56 -14.90
C GLN A 40 16.63 -7.10 -14.48
N ASP A 41 16.05 -7.99 -15.28
CA ASP A 41 14.89 -8.75 -14.84
C ASP A 41 15.27 -9.64 -13.64
N ASN A 42 14.40 -9.70 -12.63
CA ASN A 42 14.66 -10.52 -11.47
C ASN A 42 14.43 -12.00 -11.80
N ASP A 43 15.42 -12.85 -11.52
CA ASP A 43 15.37 -14.28 -11.84
C ASP A 43 14.26 -15.05 -11.11
N ASN A 44 13.77 -14.52 -9.97
CA ASN A 44 12.80 -15.21 -9.12
C ASN A 44 11.36 -14.67 -9.29
N TYR A 45 11.19 -13.45 -9.82
CA TYR A 45 9.90 -12.78 -9.91
C TYR A 45 9.73 -12.02 -11.23
N GLU A 46 8.83 -12.47 -12.09
CA GLU A 46 8.58 -11.90 -13.44
C GLU A 46 8.16 -10.42 -13.42
N ASP A 47 7.51 -9.96 -12.33
CA ASP A 47 7.01 -8.59 -12.20
C ASP A 47 8.02 -7.63 -11.56
N ILE A 48 9.23 -8.11 -11.20
CA ILE A 48 10.23 -7.31 -10.51
C ILE A 48 11.45 -7.10 -11.42
N ILE A 49 12.01 -5.91 -11.33
CA ILE A 49 13.29 -5.53 -11.96
C ILE A 49 14.27 -5.15 -10.85
N ASP A 50 15.48 -5.61 -10.98
CA ASP A 50 16.61 -5.21 -10.16
C ASP A 50 17.27 -4.00 -10.81
N VAL A 51 17.21 -2.85 -10.12
CA VAL A 51 17.80 -1.60 -10.61
C VAL A 51 18.96 -1.22 -9.72
N THR A 52 20.14 -1.11 -10.34
CA THR A 52 21.35 -0.63 -9.65
C THR A 52 21.57 0.84 -10.01
N PHE A 53 21.60 1.68 -8.99
CA PHE A 53 21.94 3.08 -9.11
C PHE A 53 23.34 3.33 -8.60
N PHE A 54 23.97 4.41 -9.10
CA PHE A 54 25.24 4.91 -8.61
C PHE A 54 25.19 6.43 -8.49
N ARG A 55 26.00 6.99 -7.60
CA ARG A 55 26.26 8.43 -7.51
C ARG A 55 27.69 8.70 -7.05
N PRO A 56 28.27 9.88 -7.37
CA PRO A 56 29.59 10.25 -6.89
C PRO A 56 29.65 10.24 -5.35
N HIS A 57 30.74 9.67 -4.79
CA HIS A 57 30.92 9.62 -3.33
C HIS A 57 31.01 11.03 -2.70
N LYS A 58 31.66 11.96 -3.42
CA LYS A 58 31.77 13.37 -3.04
C LYS A 58 30.68 14.18 -3.73
N ILE A 59 29.54 14.29 -3.08
CA ILE A 59 28.44 15.16 -3.50
C ILE A 59 28.21 16.22 -2.42
N GLU A 60 27.97 17.45 -2.85
CA GLU A 60 27.59 18.54 -1.96
C GLU A 60 26.27 18.21 -1.26
N ASN A 61 26.15 18.56 0.03
CA ASN A 61 24.95 18.29 0.83
C ASN A 61 24.56 16.80 0.92
N LYS A 62 25.54 15.89 0.88
CA LYS A 62 25.32 14.43 0.88
C LYS A 62 24.43 13.98 2.05
N ASP A 63 24.67 14.51 3.25
CA ASP A 63 23.95 14.11 4.47
C ASP A 63 22.48 14.55 4.38
N ASP A 64 22.24 15.78 3.92
CA ASP A 64 20.86 16.29 3.74
C ASP A 64 20.11 15.51 2.67
N LEU A 65 20.76 15.20 1.54
CA LEU A 65 20.19 14.37 0.48
C LEU A 65 19.90 12.93 0.96
N GLN A 66 20.73 12.38 1.84
CA GLN A 66 20.51 11.06 2.42
C GLN A 66 19.29 11.05 3.36
N ILE A 67 19.14 12.09 4.19
CA ILE A 67 17.96 12.26 5.03
C ILE A 67 16.69 12.39 4.18
N LEU A 68 16.72 13.22 3.13
CA LEU A 68 15.59 13.39 2.23
C LEU A 68 15.26 12.10 1.45
N GLN A 69 16.27 11.30 1.10
CA GLN A 69 16.07 9.99 0.49
C GLN A 69 15.28 9.07 1.41
N VAL A 70 15.66 8.95 2.69
CA VAL A 70 14.95 8.12 3.67
C VAL A 70 13.50 8.58 3.82
N TYR A 71 13.25 9.89 3.88
CA TYR A 71 11.89 10.42 3.93
C TYR A 71 11.08 10.11 2.66
N THR A 72 11.70 10.24 1.49
CA THR A 72 11.05 9.92 0.21
C THR A 72 10.67 8.45 0.13
N GLU A 73 11.59 7.56 0.47
CA GLU A 73 11.36 6.11 0.49
C GLU A 73 10.26 5.72 1.49
N ASP A 74 10.23 6.32 2.69
CA ASP A 74 9.16 6.09 3.66
C ASP A 74 7.79 6.51 3.10
N ARG A 75 7.69 7.67 2.43
CA ARG A 75 6.42 8.14 1.82
C ARG A 75 5.99 7.26 0.64
N LEU A 76 6.91 6.83 -0.20
CA LEU A 76 6.63 5.91 -1.30
C LEU A 76 6.17 4.54 -0.79
N ASN A 77 6.80 4.00 0.24
CA ASN A 77 6.40 2.75 0.87
C ASN A 77 5.01 2.85 1.51
N LYS A 78 4.69 3.98 2.15
CA LYS A 78 3.34 4.25 2.68
C LYS A 78 2.31 4.35 1.56
N LEU A 79 2.65 4.98 0.44
CA LEU A 79 1.78 5.08 -0.73
C LEU A 79 1.52 3.70 -1.34
N ALA A 80 2.57 2.89 -1.52
CA ALA A 80 2.45 1.52 -2.02
C ALA A 80 1.60 0.64 -1.10
N LYS A 81 1.77 0.76 0.22
CA LYS A 81 0.94 0.08 1.21
C LYS A 81 -0.52 0.54 1.14
N LEU A 82 -0.76 1.83 1.02
CA LEU A 82 -2.10 2.40 0.90
C LEU A 82 -2.82 1.90 -0.36
N GLU A 83 -2.12 1.81 -1.48
CA GLU A 83 -2.66 1.24 -2.73
C GLU A 83 -3.00 -0.24 -2.59
N ARG A 84 -2.12 -1.02 -1.97
CA ARG A 84 -2.36 -2.45 -1.73
C ARG A 84 -3.55 -2.69 -0.81
N ASP A 85 -3.66 -1.91 0.27
CA ASP A 85 -4.64 -2.12 1.32
C ASP A 85 -5.98 -1.39 1.03
N LYS A 86 -6.09 -0.76 -0.15
CA LYS A 86 -7.22 0.09 -0.56
C LYS A 86 -8.61 -0.50 -0.31
N TYR A 87 -8.77 -1.81 -0.50
CA TYR A 87 -10.04 -2.51 -0.32
C TYR A 87 -10.03 -3.55 0.81
N ALA A 88 -8.86 -3.79 1.40
CA ALA A 88 -8.69 -4.87 2.37
C ALA A 88 -9.56 -4.67 3.62
N LYS A 89 -9.61 -3.45 4.16
CA LYS A 89 -10.40 -3.14 5.36
C LYS A 89 -11.89 -3.28 5.13
N SER A 90 -12.40 -2.79 3.99
CA SER A 90 -13.79 -2.91 3.61
C SER A 90 -14.20 -4.37 3.45
N LEU A 91 -13.39 -5.15 2.75
CA LEU A 91 -13.63 -6.58 2.57
C LEU A 91 -13.61 -7.34 3.89
N ILE A 92 -12.62 -7.12 4.76
CA ILE A 92 -12.49 -7.83 6.03
C ILE A 92 -13.66 -7.52 6.95
N SER A 93 -14.07 -6.25 7.08
CA SER A 93 -15.18 -5.86 7.96
C SER A 93 -16.51 -6.45 7.48
N THR A 94 -16.78 -6.41 6.18
CA THR A 94 -18.01 -6.97 5.61
C THR A 94 -18.04 -8.49 5.73
N LEU A 95 -16.93 -9.16 5.37
CA LEU A 95 -16.83 -10.61 5.43
C LEU A 95 -17.02 -11.14 6.87
N SER A 96 -16.51 -10.41 7.87
CA SER A 96 -16.68 -10.78 9.28
C SER A 96 -18.15 -10.75 9.71
N ILE A 97 -18.92 -9.75 9.29
CA ILE A 97 -20.34 -9.65 9.60
C ILE A 97 -21.12 -10.78 8.91
N GLU A 98 -20.82 -11.03 7.63
CA GLU A 98 -21.49 -12.09 6.85
C GLU A 98 -21.21 -13.48 7.41
N ILE A 99 -19.98 -13.78 7.84
CA ILE A 99 -19.63 -15.05 8.45
C ILE A 99 -20.47 -15.26 9.74
N VAL A 100 -20.55 -14.26 10.62
CA VAL A 100 -21.33 -14.36 11.84
C VAL A 100 -22.82 -14.56 11.52
N ALA A 101 -23.35 -13.83 10.55
CA ALA A 101 -24.75 -13.95 10.12
C ALA A 101 -25.07 -15.37 9.60
N VAL A 102 -24.19 -15.96 8.81
CA VAL A 102 -24.33 -17.32 8.29
C VAL A 102 -24.32 -18.35 9.44
N PHE A 103 -23.43 -18.22 10.44
CA PHE A 103 -23.41 -19.12 11.60
C PHE A 103 -24.70 -19.04 12.41
N VAL A 104 -25.24 -17.83 12.64
CA VAL A 104 -26.51 -17.62 13.35
C VAL A 104 -27.68 -18.25 12.59
N LEU A 105 -27.72 -18.10 11.25
CA LEU A 105 -28.72 -18.72 10.39
C LEU A 105 -28.64 -20.26 10.46
N LEU A 106 -27.44 -20.83 10.29
CA LEU A 106 -27.23 -22.27 10.34
C LEU A 106 -27.61 -22.86 11.68
N TYR A 107 -27.28 -22.17 12.78
CA TYR A 107 -27.70 -22.55 14.12
C TYR A 107 -29.22 -22.57 14.24
N GLY A 108 -29.92 -21.52 13.79
CA GLY A 108 -31.36 -21.43 13.80
C GLY A 108 -32.03 -22.57 13.01
N ILE A 109 -31.56 -22.83 11.80
CA ILE A 109 -32.08 -23.90 10.93
C ILE A 109 -31.86 -25.30 11.58
N ASN A 110 -30.62 -25.57 12.02
CA ASN A 110 -30.30 -26.86 12.64
C ASN A 110 -31.08 -27.08 13.95
N SER A 111 -31.27 -26.04 14.73
CA SER A 111 -32.07 -26.05 15.95
C SER A 111 -33.54 -26.34 15.62
N LEU A 112 -34.12 -25.74 14.58
CA LEU A 112 -35.50 -25.94 14.17
C LEU A 112 -35.80 -27.42 13.80
N ILE A 113 -34.83 -28.07 13.13
CA ILE A 113 -34.98 -29.47 12.69
C ILE A 113 -35.04 -30.45 13.91
N LYS A 114 -34.34 -30.10 15.01
CA LYS A 114 -34.18 -30.99 16.15
C LYS A 114 -35.17 -30.74 17.30
N VAL A 115 -36.07 -29.77 17.13
CA VAL A 115 -36.87 -29.30 18.26
C VAL A 115 -38.26 -29.93 18.32
N TRP A 116 -38.58 -30.46 19.53
CA TRP A 116 -39.90 -30.98 19.89
C TRP A 116 -40.63 -30.16 20.96
N LYS A 117 -40.00 -29.08 21.48
CA LYS A 117 -40.58 -28.20 22.50
C LYS A 117 -40.88 -26.80 21.94
N PHE A 118 -42.05 -26.24 22.28
CA PHE A 118 -42.50 -24.95 21.79
C PHE A 118 -41.53 -23.79 22.06
N VAL A 119 -40.90 -23.73 23.23
CA VAL A 119 -39.95 -22.68 23.63
C VAL A 119 -38.69 -22.69 22.73
N SER A 120 -38.17 -23.86 22.44
CA SER A 120 -36.99 -23.99 21.58
C SER A 120 -37.30 -23.70 20.10
N MET A 121 -38.57 -23.91 19.67
CA MET A 121 -39.04 -23.50 18.34
C MET A 121 -39.05 -21.99 18.19
N LEU A 122 -39.52 -21.22 19.20
CA LEU A 122 -39.47 -19.75 19.18
C LEU A 122 -38.05 -19.20 19.13
N LEU A 123 -37.12 -19.80 19.87
CA LEU A 123 -35.70 -19.42 19.84
C LEU A 123 -35.06 -19.70 18.47
N SER A 124 -35.40 -20.80 17.83
CA SER A 124 -34.89 -21.13 16.49
C SER A 124 -35.40 -20.16 15.43
N ILE A 125 -36.70 -19.80 15.48
CA ILE A 125 -37.29 -18.84 14.57
C ILE A 125 -36.66 -17.44 14.77
N SER A 126 -36.46 -17.03 16.02
CA SER A 126 -35.82 -15.74 16.31
C SER A 126 -34.39 -15.70 15.79
N ALA A 127 -33.62 -16.77 15.92
CA ALA A 127 -32.26 -16.87 15.37
C ALA A 127 -32.24 -16.75 13.83
N ILE A 128 -33.18 -17.39 13.14
CA ILE A 128 -33.31 -17.28 11.67
C ILE A 128 -33.64 -15.84 11.25
N VAL A 129 -34.58 -15.20 11.95
CA VAL A 129 -34.98 -13.80 11.67
C VAL A 129 -33.80 -12.85 11.88
N ILE A 130 -33.09 -13.01 13.01
CA ILE A 130 -31.91 -12.17 13.33
C ILE A 130 -30.80 -12.41 12.32
N GLY A 131 -30.47 -13.67 12.03
CA GLY A 131 -29.43 -13.99 11.05
C GLY A 131 -29.76 -13.45 9.65
N GLY A 132 -31.02 -13.59 9.20
CA GLY A 132 -31.50 -13.04 7.94
C GLY A 132 -31.42 -11.51 7.91
N ALA A 133 -31.82 -10.84 9.00
CA ALA A 133 -31.70 -9.38 9.11
C ALA A 133 -30.23 -8.92 9.07
N MET A 134 -29.32 -9.66 9.70
CA MET A 134 -27.88 -9.35 9.65
C MET A 134 -27.30 -9.48 8.22
N VAL A 135 -27.68 -10.49 7.45
CA VAL A 135 -27.29 -10.61 6.05
C VAL A 135 -27.75 -9.40 5.23
N VAL A 136 -29.02 -9.02 5.35
CA VAL A 136 -29.55 -7.83 4.65
C VAL A 136 -28.81 -6.56 5.05
N LEU A 137 -28.55 -6.39 6.36
CA LEU A 137 -27.80 -5.24 6.87
C LEU A 137 -26.36 -5.23 6.33
N GLY A 138 -25.70 -6.38 6.20
CA GLY A 138 -24.38 -6.50 5.59
C GLY A 138 -24.36 -5.94 4.17
N PHE A 139 -25.33 -6.35 3.33
CA PHE A 139 -25.47 -5.82 1.96
C PHE A 139 -25.77 -4.33 1.89
N VAL A 140 -26.57 -3.79 2.81
CA VAL A 140 -26.90 -2.36 2.86
C VAL A 140 -25.72 -1.53 3.36
N LEU A 141 -24.96 -2.03 4.33
CA LEU A 141 -23.82 -1.32 4.91
C LEU A 141 -22.59 -1.34 4.01
N LEU A 142 -22.43 -2.37 3.17
CA LEU A 142 -21.29 -2.53 2.28
C LEU A 142 -20.98 -1.28 1.42
N PRO A 143 -21.94 -0.70 0.67
CA PRO A 143 -21.69 0.50 -0.12
C PRO A 143 -21.37 1.72 0.73
N VAL A 144 -21.92 1.83 1.94
CA VAL A 144 -21.66 2.95 2.86
C VAL A 144 -20.22 2.88 3.38
N ILE A 145 -19.80 1.71 3.85
CA ILE A 145 -18.44 1.47 4.34
C ILE A 145 -17.44 1.70 3.20
N HIS A 146 -17.73 1.14 2.02
CA HIS A 146 -16.86 1.29 0.85
C HIS A 146 -16.69 2.76 0.43
N LYS A 147 -17.77 3.54 0.43
CA LYS A 147 -17.72 4.98 0.11
C LYS A 147 -16.88 5.76 1.12
N LYS A 148 -17.03 5.46 2.42
CA LYS A 148 -16.22 6.09 3.48
C LYS A 148 -14.74 5.74 3.36
N GLU A 149 -14.42 4.49 3.11
CA GLU A 149 -13.03 4.06 2.93
C GLU A 149 -12.39 4.63 1.67
N LYS A 150 -13.14 4.71 0.56
CA LYS A 150 -12.68 5.38 -0.65
C LYS A 150 -12.35 6.86 -0.40
N ALA A 151 -13.18 7.58 0.34
CA ALA A 151 -12.92 8.98 0.68
C ALA A 151 -11.66 9.12 1.56
N ASN A 152 -11.51 8.26 2.57
CA ASN A 152 -10.33 8.24 3.42
C ASN A 152 -9.04 7.88 2.63
N TYR A 153 -9.13 6.92 1.71
CA TYR A 153 -8.03 6.57 0.81
C TYR A 153 -7.59 7.77 -0.03
N ILE A 154 -8.53 8.48 -0.68
CA ILE A 154 -8.22 9.65 -1.51
C ILE A 154 -7.54 10.72 -0.65
N PHE A 155 -8.09 11.03 0.52
CA PHE A 155 -7.51 12.01 1.44
C PHE A 155 -6.07 11.66 1.86
N GLN A 156 -5.81 10.40 2.24
CA GLN A 156 -4.47 9.97 2.63
C GLN A 156 -3.49 9.96 1.44
N LYS A 157 -3.96 9.57 0.25
CA LYS A 157 -3.18 9.61 -0.97
C LYS A 157 -2.75 11.03 -1.33
N ASP A 158 -3.70 11.97 -1.33
CA ASP A 158 -3.42 13.38 -1.64
C ASP A 158 -2.45 14.01 -0.62
N LYS A 159 -2.61 13.67 0.66
CA LYS A 159 -1.68 14.08 1.71
C LYS A 159 -0.25 13.59 1.43
N LEU A 160 -0.08 12.31 1.13
CA LEU A 160 1.24 11.72 0.84
C LEU A 160 1.86 12.31 -0.43
N ILE A 161 1.07 12.56 -1.47
CA ILE A 161 1.54 13.21 -2.71
C ILE A 161 2.01 14.64 -2.43
N ASN A 162 1.26 15.40 -1.62
CA ASN A 162 1.65 16.76 -1.24
C ASN A 162 2.93 16.76 -0.41
N GLU A 163 3.09 15.84 0.55
CA GLU A 163 4.32 15.69 1.32
C GLU A 163 5.52 15.34 0.44
N LEU A 164 5.35 14.44 -0.54
CA LEU A 164 6.38 14.15 -1.55
C LEU A 164 6.73 15.37 -2.39
N GLY A 165 5.72 16.17 -2.80
CA GLY A 165 5.93 17.41 -3.52
C GLY A 165 6.79 18.41 -2.75
N GLN A 166 6.55 18.56 -1.44
CA GLN A 166 7.37 19.40 -0.56
C GLN A 166 8.82 18.89 -0.44
N ILE A 167 9.00 17.58 -0.31
CA ILE A 167 10.34 16.98 -0.26
C ILE A 167 11.08 17.25 -1.57
N TYR A 168 10.43 17.11 -2.72
CA TYR A 168 11.06 17.39 -4.03
C TYR A 168 11.42 18.87 -4.21
N GLN A 169 10.60 19.78 -3.72
CA GLN A 169 10.95 21.20 -3.67
C GLN A 169 12.20 21.46 -2.84
N ASN A 170 12.28 20.84 -1.65
CA ASN A 170 13.47 20.97 -0.80
C ASN A 170 14.72 20.41 -1.47
N ILE A 171 14.62 19.27 -2.16
CA ILE A 171 15.75 18.70 -2.92
C ILE A 171 16.17 19.63 -4.04
N SER A 172 15.21 20.22 -4.77
CA SER A 172 15.52 21.14 -5.87
C SER A 172 16.20 22.41 -5.40
N THR A 173 15.87 22.91 -4.20
CA THR A 173 16.57 24.07 -3.61
C THR A 173 17.99 23.73 -3.17
N LEU A 174 18.24 22.51 -2.66
CA LEU A 174 19.59 22.06 -2.33
C LEU A 174 20.49 21.81 -3.56
N GLY A 175 19.87 21.40 -4.68
CA GLY A 175 20.57 21.17 -5.96
C GLY A 175 20.65 22.39 -6.88
N GLY A 176 19.79 23.39 -6.68
CA GLY A 176 19.63 24.56 -7.56
C GLY A 176 20.64 25.68 -7.37
N ASP A 177 21.46 25.64 -6.33
CA ASP A 177 22.49 26.69 -6.05
C ASP A 177 23.69 26.65 -7.04
N LYS A 178 23.62 25.81 -8.09
CA LYS A 178 24.72 25.63 -9.07
C LYS A 178 24.59 26.45 -10.35
N ASN A 179 23.47 27.18 -10.59
CA ASN A 179 23.29 27.88 -11.87
C ASN A 179 23.49 29.42 -11.79
N GLU A 180 23.97 29.93 -10.65
CA GLU A 180 24.24 31.38 -10.52
C GLU A 180 25.69 31.68 -10.12
N LYS A 181 26.66 31.07 -10.80
CA LYS A 181 28.05 31.58 -10.79
C LYS A 181 28.73 31.41 -12.13
#